data_2faab8deaf504c771a2aa08ad33ddd87
#
_entry.id   2faab8deaf504c771a2aa08ad33ddd87
#
_cell.length_a   1.000
_cell.length_b   1.000
_cell.length_c   1.000
_cell.angle_alpha   90.00
_cell.angle_beta   90.00
_cell.angle_gamma   90.00
#
_symmetry.space_group_name_H-M   'P 1'
#
loop_
_entity.id
_entity.type
_entity.pdbx_description
1 polymer ?
#
loop_
_entity_poly.entity_id
_entity_poly.type
_entity_poly.pdbx_seq_one_letter_code
_entity_poly.pdbx_strand_id
1 'polypeptide(L)'
;MTALEFFMEHPEIPHGNIAFSFTPDEEIGESQTNFNVEAFRADFAYTVDGGQVGELDQENFNAASANITIKGITVHAGSAKNKMRNPAVVAMEFDQMLPAWERPEHTEGYEGYYHLEKMDANGEVAHMHYNIREFDTEQFQRRKETVCRIAEMLNDRYGAGTVTVEIKNGYRNMAEKLRPH
;
A
#
# COMPACT_ATOMS: atom_id res chain seq x y z
N MET A 1 -4.61 -23.43 17.66
CA MET A 1 -5.07 -24.69 18.28
C MET A 1 -4.52 -24.84 19.69
N THR A 2 -3.21 -24.75 19.92
CA THR A 2 -2.56 -24.92 21.24
C THR A 2 -3.15 -24.04 22.36
N ALA A 3 -3.49 -22.78 22.09
CA ALA A 3 -4.13 -21.93 23.09
C ALA A 3 -5.53 -22.44 23.48
N LEU A 4 -6.30 -22.97 22.56
CA LEU A 4 -7.62 -23.58 22.84
C LEU A 4 -7.45 -24.83 23.71
N GLU A 5 -6.53 -25.72 23.34
CA GLU A 5 -6.21 -26.93 24.11
C GLU A 5 -5.80 -26.57 25.53
N PHE A 6 -4.94 -25.53 25.67
CA PHE A 6 -4.51 -25.03 26.99
C PHE A 6 -5.69 -24.60 27.85
N PHE A 7 -6.63 -23.79 27.35
CA PHE A 7 -7.80 -23.38 28.14
C PHE A 7 -8.77 -24.53 28.44
N MET A 8 -8.85 -25.53 27.56
CA MET A 8 -9.64 -26.74 27.81
C MET A 8 -9.00 -27.61 28.94
N GLU A 9 -7.68 -27.64 29.00
CA GLU A 9 -6.93 -28.39 30.05
C GLU A 9 -6.85 -27.64 31.37
N HIS A 10 -7.05 -26.32 31.37
CA HIS A 10 -6.95 -25.42 32.55
C HIS A 10 -8.25 -24.66 32.80
N PRO A 11 -9.36 -25.38 33.14
CA PRO A 11 -10.66 -24.75 33.38
C PRO A 11 -10.68 -23.83 34.62
N GLU A 12 -9.66 -23.87 35.47
CA GLU A 12 -9.48 -22.98 36.59
C GLU A 12 -9.06 -21.55 36.22
N ILE A 13 -8.59 -21.33 34.97
CA ILE A 13 -8.21 -20.00 34.47
C ILE A 13 -9.47 -19.28 34.03
N PRO A 14 -9.85 -18.17 34.69
CA PRO A 14 -11.04 -17.41 34.29
C PRO A 14 -10.83 -16.73 32.94
N HIS A 15 -11.75 -16.92 32.03
CA HIS A 15 -11.77 -16.25 30.73
C HIS A 15 -13.21 -15.98 30.27
N GLY A 16 -13.37 -14.98 29.39
CA GLY A 16 -14.62 -14.73 28.68
C GLY A 16 -14.85 -15.73 27.53
N ASN A 17 -15.79 -15.41 26.66
CA ASN A 17 -15.99 -16.20 25.45
C ASN A 17 -14.77 -16.07 24.51
N ILE A 18 -14.29 -17.19 24.03
CA ILE A 18 -13.18 -17.25 23.08
C ILE A 18 -13.71 -17.79 21.76
N ALA A 19 -13.56 -17.04 20.69
CA ALA A 19 -13.91 -17.43 19.33
C ALA A 19 -12.64 -17.57 18.46
N PHE A 20 -12.63 -18.54 17.58
CA PHE A 20 -11.53 -18.77 16.65
C PHE A 20 -12.06 -18.67 15.20
N SER A 21 -11.28 -18.07 14.33
CA SER A 21 -11.52 -18.07 12.90
C SER A 21 -10.23 -18.39 12.15
N PHE A 22 -10.36 -19.15 11.08
CA PHE A 22 -9.31 -19.43 10.12
C PHE A 22 -9.78 -18.91 8.76
N THR A 23 -9.04 -17.99 8.18
CA THR A 23 -9.40 -17.39 6.89
C THR A 23 -8.44 -17.83 5.82
N PRO A 24 -8.91 -18.21 4.62
CA PRO A 24 -8.06 -18.49 3.46
C PRO A 24 -7.62 -17.18 2.78
N ASP A 25 -6.76 -17.31 1.78
CA ASP A 25 -6.43 -16.24 0.83
C ASP A 25 -5.79 -14.98 1.43
N GLU A 26 -5.08 -15.13 2.57
CA GLU A 26 -4.36 -14.03 3.21
C GLU A 26 -3.26 -13.49 2.30
N GLU A 27 -2.47 -14.35 1.67
CA GLU A 27 -1.31 -14.03 0.82
C GLU A 27 -1.68 -13.21 -0.44
N ILE A 28 -2.94 -13.23 -0.83
CA ILE A 28 -3.46 -12.39 -1.93
C ILE A 28 -4.32 -11.22 -1.43
N GLY A 29 -4.39 -11.00 -0.11
CA GLY A 29 -5.12 -9.90 0.51
C GLY A 29 -6.65 -10.03 0.50
N GLU A 30 -7.19 -11.24 0.30
CA GLU A 30 -8.62 -11.50 0.17
C GLU A 30 -9.28 -12.10 1.42
N SER A 31 -8.49 -12.43 2.45
CA SER A 31 -8.97 -13.11 3.66
C SER A 31 -10.10 -12.37 4.39
N GLN A 32 -10.11 -11.05 4.32
CA GLN A 32 -11.11 -10.20 4.98
C GLN A 32 -12.40 -10.02 4.17
N THR A 33 -12.40 -10.31 2.88
CA THR A 33 -13.52 -10.03 1.97
C THR A 33 -14.80 -10.76 2.37
N ASN A 34 -14.68 -11.97 2.90
CA ASN A 34 -15.80 -12.82 3.31
C ASN A 34 -15.89 -13.01 4.84
N PHE A 35 -15.09 -12.30 5.62
CA PHE A 35 -15.12 -12.42 7.08
C PHE A 35 -16.32 -11.66 7.66
N ASN A 36 -17.21 -12.39 8.32
CA ASN A 36 -18.40 -11.80 8.94
C ASN A 36 -18.09 -11.35 10.38
N VAL A 37 -17.66 -10.10 10.53
CA VAL A 37 -17.32 -9.49 11.82
C VAL A 37 -18.50 -9.50 12.79
N GLU A 38 -19.73 -9.23 12.33
CA GLU A 38 -20.93 -9.21 13.17
C GLU A 38 -21.26 -10.60 13.73
N ALA A 39 -21.13 -11.64 12.91
CA ALA A 39 -21.33 -13.02 13.35
C ALA A 39 -20.23 -13.49 14.31
N PHE A 40 -19.01 -12.98 14.17
CA PHE A 40 -17.89 -13.33 15.03
C PHE A 40 -18.05 -12.81 16.46
N ARG A 41 -18.71 -11.68 16.66
CA ARG A 41 -19.09 -11.11 17.99
C ARG A 41 -17.97 -10.96 18.99
N ALA A 42 -16.78 -10.63 18.54
CA ALA A 42 -15.65 -10.36 19.43
C ALA A 42 -15.57 -8.86 19.79
N ASP A 43 -15.32 -8.52 21.03
CA ASP A 43 -15.04 -7.16 21.49
C ASP A 43 -13.68 -6.67 20.97
N PHE A 44 -12.71 -7.59 20.88
CA PHE A 44 -11.39 -7.40 20.28
C PHE A 44 -10.85 -8.73 19.76
N ALA A 45 -9.84 -8.67 18.90
CA ALA A 45 -9.23 -9.85 18.29
C ALA A 45 -7.71 -9.72 18.23
N TYR A 46 -7.04 -10.87 18.30
CA TYR A 46 -5.62 -11.02 17.95
C TYR A 46 -5.52 -11.73 16.63
N THR A 47 -4.78 -11.15 15.69
CA THR A 47 -4.36 -11.84 14.46
C THR A 47 -3.03 -12.51 14.74
N VAL A 48 -2.98 -13.83 14.62
CA VAL A 48 -1.76 -14.61 14.83
C VAL A 48 -1.18 -14.93 13.46
N ASP A 49 -0.06 -14.29 13.15
CA ASP A 49 0.66 -14.41 11.90
C ASP A 49 2.15 -14.60 12.16
N GLY A 50 3.00 -14.50 11.13
CA GLY A 50 4.46 -14.60 11.26
C GLY A 50 5.07 -13.55 12.18
N GLY A 51 6.39 -13.64 12.41
CA GLY A 51 7.16 -12.75 13.28
C GLY A 51 7.93 -13.49 14.35
N GLN A 52 8.55 -12.76 15.27
CA GLN A 52 9.33 -13.36 16.35
C GLN A 52 8.42 -13.78 17.51
N VAL A 53 8.79 -14.86 18.20
CA VAL A 53 8.06 -15.33 19.38
C VAL A 53 8.07 -14.25 20.47
N GLY A 54 6.88 -13.86 20.93
CA GLY A 54 6.71 -12.85 21.98
C GLY A 54 6.56 -11.42 21.46
N GLU A 55 6.58 -11.21 20.14
CA GLU A 55 6.28 -9.94 19.50
C GLU A 55 4.77 -9.68 19.54
N LEU A 56 4.38 -8.44 19.78
CA LEU A 56 3.00 -7.97 19.77
C LEU A 56 2.93 -6.64 19.05
N ASP A 57 2.34 -6.65 17.87
CA ASP A 57 2.10 -5.45 17.09
C ASP A 57 0.82 -4.76 17.54
N GLN A 58 0.93 -3.46 17.86
CA GLN A 58 -0.19 -2.58 18.21
C GLN A 58 -0.47 -1.54 17.13
N GLU A 59 0.34 -1.51 16.10
CA GLU A 59 0.25 -0.59 14.98
C GLU A 59 0.56 -1.31 13.67
N ASN A 60 0.06 -0.77 12.59
CA ASN A 60 0.40 -1.17 11.24
C ASN A 60 0.42 0.07 10.34
N PHE A 61 0.94 -0.05 9.14
CA PHE A 61 0.90 1.05 8.17
C PHE A 61 -0.54 1.42 7.79
N ASN A 62 -0.77 2.70 7.49
CA ASN A 62 -1.78 3.07 6.50
C ASN A 62 -1.29 2.66 5.12
N ALA A 63 -2.14 2.08 4.30
CA ALA A 63 -1.81 1.56 2.99
C ALA A 63 -2.63 2.19 1.88
N ALA A 64 -1.98 2.52 0.78
CA ALA A 64 -2.61 2.86 -0.49
C ALA A 64 -1.78 2.30 -1.64
N SER A 65 -2.40 2.18 -2.80
CA SER A 65 -1.71 2.00 -4.06
C SER A 65 -1.95 3.19 -4.98
N ALA A 66 -0.97 3.47 -5.85
CA ALA A 66 -1.09 4.46 -6.90
C ALA A 66 -0.80 3.80 -8.24
N ASN A 67 -1.77 3.84 -9.15
CA ASN A 67 -1.62 3.42 -10.53
C ASN A 67 -1.40 4.65 -11.40
N ILE A 68 -0.24 4.74 -12.03
CA ILE A 68 0.14 5.83 -12.90
C ILE A 68 0.11 5.34 -14.35
N THR A 69 -0.61 6.03 -15.20
CA THR A 69 -0.61 5.78 -16.65
C THR A 69 -0.07 6.99 -17.38
N ILE A 70 0.91 6.77 -18.24
CA ILE A 70 1.60 7.82 -19.00
C ILE A 70 1.41 7.56 -20.49
N LYS A 71 0.79 8.50 -21.21
CA LYS A 71 0.54 8.41 -22.64
C LYS A 71 1.68 9.00 -23.43
N GLY A 72 2.21 8.22 -24.39
CA GLY A 72 3.23 8.65 -25.32
C GLY A 72 2.68 9.32 -26.58
N ILE A 73 3.61 9.81 -27.41
CA ILE A 73 3.37 10.18 -28.80
C ILE A 73 4.45 9.51 -29.62
N THR A 74 4.06 8.52 -30.40
CA THR A 74 4.96 7.74 -31.24
C THR A 74 5.08 8.35 -32.63
N VAL A 75 6.30 8.57 -33.09
CA VAL A 75 6.64 8.99 -34.44
C VAL A 75 7.93 8.30 -34.87
N HIS A 76 8.26 8.33 -36.16
CA HIS A 76 9.54 7.76 -36.65
C HIS A 76 10.73 8.46 -35.98
N ALA A 77 11.63 7.66 -35.40
CA ALA A 77 12.73 8.17 -34.57
C ALA A 77 13.64 9.19 -35.31
N GLY A 78 13.92 8.99 -36.56
CA GLY A 78 14.72 9.92 -37.38
C GLY A 78 14.10 11.31 -37.59
N SER A 79 12.80 11.47 -37.31
CA SER A 79 12.07 12.75 -37.45
C SER A 79 11.35 13.16 -36.17
N ALA A 80 11.82 12.64 -35.03
CA ALA A 80 11.14 12.73 -33.74
C ALA A 80 11.32 14.07 -33.00
N LYS A 81 12.28 14.90 -33.41
CA LYS A 81 12.59 16.17 -32.73
C LYS A 81 11.34 17.02 -32.53
N ASN A 82 11.06 17.39 -31.28
CA ASN A 82 9.91 18.19 -30.86
C ASN A 82 8.52 17.57 -31.18
N LYS A 83 8.46 16.27 -31.49
CA LYS A 83 7.21 15.56 -31.83
C LYS A 83 6.98 14.34 -30.97
N MET A 84 8.04 13.57 -30.68
CA MET A 84 7.94 12.34 -29.90
C MET A 84 7.86 12.67 -28.40
N ARG A 85 7.00 11.94 -27.73
CA ARG A 85 7.00 11.84 -26.27
C ARG A 85 7.11 10.36 -25.89
N ASN A 86 8.30 9.95 -25.43
CA ASN A 86 8.52 8.58 -25.01
C ASN A 86 7.97 8.38 -23.60
N PRO A 87 6.94 7.56 -23.39
CA PRO A 87 6.31 7.41 -22.07
C PRO A 87 7.21 6.70 -21.07
N ALA A 88 8.13 5.84 -21.51
CA ALA A 88 9.10 5.21 -20.62
C ALA A 88 10.07 6.23 -20.01
N VAL A 89 10.50 7.23 -20.80
CA VAL A 89 11.36 8.31 -20.29
C VAL A 89 10.60 9.18 -19.28
N VAL A 90 9.35 9.51 -19.56
CA VAL A 90 8.50 10.27 -18.62
C VAL A 90 8.23 9.47 -17.35
N ALA A 91 8.10 8.14 -17.42
CA ALA A 91 7.95 7.27 -16.26
C ALA A 91 9.20 7.27 -15.37
N MET A 92 10.39 7.21 -15.96
CA MET A 92 11.64 7.36 -15.21
C MET A 92 11.76 8.74 -14.55
N GLU A 93 11.32 9.81 -15.24
CA GLU A 93 11.29 11.15 -14.67
C GLU A 93 10.30 11.24 -13.50
N PHE A 94 9.12 10.64 -13.61
CA PHE A 94 8.14 10.54 -12.52
C PHE A 94 8.78 9.90 -11.28
N ASP A 95 9.44 8.76 -11.45
CA ASP A 95 10.10 8.05 -10.35
C ASP A 95 11.22 8.88 -9.70
N GLN A 96 12.00 9.59 -10.48
CA GLN A 96 13.08 10.46 -10.00
C GLN A 96 12.58 11.70 -9.23
N MET A 97 11.33 12.11 -9.40
CA MET A 97 10.73 13.21 -8.65
C MET A 97 10.24 12.79 -7.26
N LEU A 98 10.11 11.50 -6.99
CA LEU A 98 9.88 10.97 -5.65
C LEU A 98 11.18 10.98 -4.82
N PRO A 99 11.11 11.21 -3.50
CA PRO A 99 12.30 11.21 -2.65
C PRO A 99 13.04 9.86 -2.70
N ALA A 100 14.28 9.86 -3.13
CA ALA A 100 15.05 8.64 -3.34
C ALA A 100 15.30 7.85 -2.04
N TRP A 101 15.32 8.53 -0.89
CA TRP A 101 15.50 7.92 0.43
C TRP A 101 14.21 7.39 1.06
N GLU A 102 13.06 7.67 0.46
CA GLU A 102 11.76 7.18 0.92
C GLU A 102 11.32 5.93 0.13
N ARG A 103 12.23 4.99 -0.01
CA ARG A 103 12.03 3.68 -0.63
C ARG A 103 12.23 2.57 0.39
N PRO A 104 11.59 1.40 0.25
CA PRO A 104 11.73 0.31 1.23
C PRO A 104 13.17 -0.05 1.57
N GLU A 105 14.07 0.00 0.60
CA GLU A 105 15.50 -0.29 0.76
C GLU A 105 16.29 0.75 1.58
N HIS A 106 15.65 1.88 1.93
CA HIS A 106 16.28 2.99 2.66
C HIS A 106 15.50 3.40 3.91
N THR A 107 14.40 2.71 4.23
CA THR A 107 13.52 3.04 5.35
C THR A 107 13.48 1.91 6.38
N GLU A 108 13.27 2.26 7.64
CA GLU A 108 13.14 1.32 8.76
C GLU A 108 12.13 1.79 9.80
N GLY A 109 11.70 0.91 10.69
CA GLY A 109 10.81 1.24 11.81
C GLY A 109 9.50 1.89 11.36
N TYR A 110 9.26 3.11 11.79
CA TYR A 110 8.05 3.90 11.49
C TYR A 110 8.14 4.77 10.23
N GLU A 111 9.21 4.66 9.48
CA GLU A 111 9.40 5.45 8.26
C GLU A 111 8.51 4.94 7.13
N GLY A 112 7.72 5.85 6.55
CA GLY A 112 6.88 5.53 5.41
C GLY A 112 7.66 5.54 4.09
N TYR A 113 7.10 4.90 3.06
CA TYR A 113 7.80 4.73 1.77
C TYR A 113 6.87 4.72 0.56
N TYR A 114 7.50 4.89 -0.62
CA TYR A 114 6.95 4.62 -1.94
C TYR A 114 7.68 3.40 -2.53
N HIS A 115 6.97 2.30 -2.71
CA HIS A 115 7.52 1.09 -3.33
C HIS A 115 7.03 0.96 -4.76
N LEU A 116 7.93 1.17 -5.73
CA LEU A 116 7.64 0.84 -7.13
C LEU A 116 7.64 -0.68 -7.29
N GLU A 117 6.47 -1.27 -7.31
CA GLU A 117 6.30 -2.72 -7.39
C GLU A 117 6.33 -3.21 -8.84
N LYS A 118 5.75 -2.42 -9.74
CA LYS A 118 5.69 -2.78 -11.15
C LYS A 118 5.83 -1.57 -12.04
N MET A 119 6.59 -1.75 -13.12
CA MET A 119 6.67 -0.81 -14.23
C MET A 119 6.70 -1.57 -15.55
N ASP A 120 5.86 -1.20 -16.48
CA ASP A 120 5.92 -1.66 -17.85
C ASP A 120 5.73 -0.48 -18.82
N ALA A 121 6.37 -0.54 -19.98
CA ALA A 121 6.30 0.54 -20.94
C ALA A 121 6.55 0.05 -22.37
N ASN A 122 5.91 0.71 -23.32
CA ASN A 122 6.17 0.59 -24.75
C ASN A 122 6.24 2.00 -25.40
N GLY A 123 6.21 2.10 -26.71
CA GLY A 123 6.26 3.40 -27.40
C GLY A 123 5.01 4.28 -27.25
N GLU A 124 3.88 3.73 -26.80
CA GLU A 124 2.58 4.39 -26.74
C GLU A 124 2.14 4.71 -25.30
N VAL A 125 2.44 3.83 -24.36
CA VAL A 125 2.00 3.94 -22.97
C VAL A 125 3.03 3.36 -22.01
N ALA A 126 3.12 3.94 -20.81
CA ALA A 126 3.78 3.35 -19.66
C ALA A 126 2.79 3.24 -18.49
N HIS A 127 2.93 2.17 -17.71
CA HIS A 127 2.19 1.92 -16.48
C HIS A 127 3.17 1.72 -15.34
N MET A 128 2.87 2.35 -14.22
CA MET A 128 3.61 2.16 -12.97
C MET A 128 2.63 1.86 -11.85
N HIS A 129 3.01 0.95 -10.98
CA HIS A 129 2.26 0.63 -9.77
C HIS A 129 3.14 0.86 -8.54
N TYR A 130 2.68 1.73 -7.66
CA TYR A 130 3.31 2.00 -6.37
C TYR A 130 2.45 1.50 -5.22
N ASN A 131 3.09 0.87 -4.25
CA ASN A 131 2.56 0.74 -2.91
C ASN A 131 3.04 1.91 -2.05
N ILE A 132 2.12 2.57 -1.35
CA ILE A 132 2.39 3.67 -0.43
C ILE A 132 2.10 3.18 0.97
N ARG A 133 3.07 3.32 1.88
CA ARG A 133 2.94 2.94 3.29
C ARG A 133 3.37 4.10 4.17
N GLU A 134 2.64 4.32 5.26
CA GLU A 134 2.94 5.36 6.24
C GLU A 134 2.18 5.10 7.53
N PHE A 135 2.83 5.23 8.67
CA PHE A 135 2.17 5.08 9.97
C PHE A 135 1.32 6.28 10.34
N ASP A 136 1.83 7.50 10.13
CA ASP A 136 1.13 8.73 10.45
C ASP A 136 0.07 9.08 9.39
N THR A 137 -1.15 9.38 9.84
CA THR A 137 -2.29 9.64 8.94
C THR A 137 -2.12 10.94 8.14
N GLU A 138 -1.52 11.97 8.71
CA GLU A 138 -1.29 13.24 8.00
C GLU A 138 -0.19 13.09 6.95
N GLN A 139 0.93 12.44 7.31
CA GLN A 139 2.01 12.15 6.37
C GLN A 139 1.55 11.21 5.25
N PHE A 140 0.70 10.24 5.57
CA PHE A 140 0.09 9.38 4.56
C PHE A 140 -0.71 10.17 3.52
N GLN A 141 -1.49 11.15 3.96
CA GLN A 141 -2.21 12.03 3.04
C GLN A 141 -1.24 12.86 2.17
N ARG A 142 -0.20 13.42 2.77
CA ARG A 142 0.85 14.18 2.07
C ARG A 142 1.57 13.34 1.02
N ARG A 143 1.84 12.05 1.31
CA ARG A 143 2.44 11.13 0.32
C ARG A 143 1.56 10.97 -0.92
N LYS A 144 0.28 10.79 -0.74
CA LYS A 144 -0.67 10.69 -1.87
C LYS A 144 -0.74 11.98 -2.68
N GLU A 145 -0.78 13.12 -2.01
CA GLU A 145 -0.76 14.44 -2.64
C GLU A 145 0.54 14.68 -3.43
N THR A 146 1.68 14.19 -2.94
CA THR A 146 2.96 14.28 -3.64
C THR A 146 2.91 13.56 -4.98
N VAL A 147 2.37 12.34 -5.02
CA VAL A 147 2.17 11.57 -6.27
C VAL A 147 1.30 12.34 -7.26
N CYS A 148 0.18 12.90 -6.81
CA CYS A 148 -0.71 13.71 -7.65
C CYS A 148 -0.02 14.98 -8.17
N ARG A 149 0.72 15.69 -7.31
CA ARG A 149 1.46 16.90 -7.68
C ARG A 149 2.54 16.64 -8.72
N ILE A 150 3.25 15.54 -8.62
CA ILE A 150 4.23 15.13 -9.64
C ILE A 150 3.52 14.95 -11.00
N ALA A 151 2.38 14.29 -11.02
CA ALA A 151 1.59 14.12 -12.25
C ALA A 151 1.14 15.46 -12.84
N GLU A 152 0.71 16.42 -12.00
CA GLU A 152 0.36 17.78 -12.43
C GLU A 152 1.58 18.50 -13.06
N MET A 153 2.74 18.47 -12.40
CA MET A 153 3.98 19.07 -12.92
C MET A 153 4.41 18.47 -14.25
N LEU A 154 4.26 17.16 -14.42
CA LEU A 154 4.56 16.50 -15.70
C LEU A 154 3.51 16.81 -16.77
N ASN A 155 2.25 16.97 -16.40
CA ASN A 155 1.20 17.43 -17.31
C ASN A 155 1.42 18.88 -17.79
N ASP A 156 1.92 19.75 -16.91
CA ASP A 156 2.30 21.12 -17.30
C ASP A 156 3.46 21.11 -18.31
N ARG A 157 4.42 20.20 -18.14
CA ARG A 157 5.58 20.07 -19.04
C ARG A 157 5.26 19.39 -20.36
N TYR A 158 4.48 18.32 -20.34
CA TYR A 158 4.26 17.42 -21.47
C TYR A 158 2.87 17.55 -22.10
N GLY A 159 1.99 18.36 -21.54
CA GLY A 159 0.62 18.57 -21.97
C GLY A 159 -0.40 17.82 -21.10
N ALA A 160 -1.55 18.45 -20.91
CA ALA A 160 -2.63 17.93 -20.06
C ALA A 160 -3.06 16.52 -20.48
N GLY A 161 -3.29 15.64 -19.50
CA GLY A 161 -3.73 14.27 -19.70
C GLY A 161 -2.62 13.30 -20.17
N THR A 162 -1.35 13.76 -20.16
CA THR A 162 -0.19 12.89 -20.41
C THR A 162 -0.02 11.89 -19.29
N VAL A 163 -0.09 12.35 -18.05
CA VAL A 163 0.04 11.52 -16.84
C VAL A 163 -1.29 11.51 -16.11
N THR A 164 -1.80 10.34 -15.82
CA THR A 164 -2.99 10.13 -14.98
C THR A 164 -2.63 9.28 -13.80
N VAL A 165 -3.21 9.58 -12.63
CA VAL A 165 -3.00 8.87 -11.38
C VAL A 165 -4.34 8.40 -10.84
N GLU A 166 -4.42 7.14 -10.47
CA GLU A 166 -5.52 6.55 -9.72
C GLU A 166 -4.98 6.08 -8.36
N ILE A 167 -5.47 6.69 -7.27
CA ILE A 167 -5.12 6.28 -5.89
C ILE A 167 -6.24 5.40 -5.35
N LYS A 168 -5.86 4.21 -4.86
CA LYS A 168 -6.75 3.32 -4.12
C LYS A 168 -6.28 3.21 -2.69
N ASN A 169 -7.15 3.58 -1.74
CA ASN A 169 -6.86 3.38 -0.32
C ASN A 169 -7.07 1.91 0.02
N GLY A 170 -6.13 1.35 0.75
CA GLY A 170 -6.21 0.04 1.36
C GLY A 170 -6.66 0.13 2.83
N TYR A 171 -5.94 -0.52 3.72
CA TYR A 171 -6.21 -0.50 5.16
C TYR A 171 -5.63 0.74 5.86
N ARG A 172 -6.10 0.96 7.09
CA ARG A 172 -5.61 2.03 7.97
C ARG A 172 -4.84 1.48 9.15
N ASN A 173 -3.98 2.32 9.73
CA ASN A 173 -3.31 2.01 10.98
C ASN A 173 -4.34 1.74 12.08
N MET A 174 -4.23 0.59 12.73
CA MET A 174 -5.15 0.17 13.79
C MET A 174 -4.92 0.89 15.12
N ALA A 175 -3.77 1.55 15.32
CA ALA A 175 -3.40 2.24 16.56
C ALA A 175 -4.45 3.24 17.04
N GLU A 176 -5.11 3.96 16.12
CA GLU A 176 -6.19 4.91 16.48
C GLU A 176 -7.38 4.25 17.16
N LYS A 177 -7.62 2.96 16.87
CA LYS A 177 -8.70 2.17 17.47
C LYS A 177 -8.27 1.46 18.75
N LEU A 178 -6.99 1.12 18.88
CA LEU A 178 -6.48 0.39 20.02
C LEU A 178 -6.08 1.29 21.20
N ARG A 179 -5.55 2.50 20.95
CA ARG A 179 -5.09 3.44 21.99
C ARG A 179 -6.10 3.79 23.08
N PRO A 180 -7.43 3.81 22.86
CA PRO A 180 -8.40 4.04 23.93
C PRO A 180 -8.57 2.88 24.91
N HIS A 181 -8.03 1.71 24.62
CA HIS A 181 -8.16 0.46 25.38
C HIS A 181 -6.83 0.01 25.97
#